data_2d7c741aa314b6f75210075576615039
#
_entry.id   2d7c741aa314b6f75210075576615039
#
_cell.length_a   1.000
_cell.length_b   1.000
_cell.length_c   1.000
_cell.angle_alpha   90.00
_cell.angle_beta   90.00
_cell.angle_gamma   90.00
#
_symmetry.space_group_name_H-M   'P 1'
#
loop_
_entity.id
_entity.type
_entity.pdbx_description
1 polymer ?
#
loop_
_entity_poly.entity_id
_entity_poly.type
_entity_poly.pdbx_seq_one_letter_code
_entity_poly.pdbx_strand_id
1 'polypeptide(L)'
;MTKNNPNQNKNFLKNDNCNLFNDCSFTRKKINTVNISAADEFILENNNQRKRVLNLQNTFNEANTSYYHSSIGGYHGAKLRRYQDLIENIITNERSKIISKLQNNNIDFSDLNTLNMLNTGYIKFNESKKGVIKNNFSNGNAWFISKLNKVNSPIEELNLLKTINTKNEAIIDVSKFGNLSYNDTYSKNGKIEILEYLPNKMKLKTYNNSISFIVFSEIYYPKGWNLSINGNNKEILRVNYV
;
A
#
# COMPACT_ATOMS: atom_id res chain seq x y z
N MET A 1 22.37 -16.99 22.74
CA MET A 1 22.57 -17.48 21.34
C MET A 1 21.69 -18.70 21.15
N THR A 2 20.50 -18.54 20.65
CA THR A 2 19.62 -19.67 20.27
C THR A 2 19.14 -19.39 18.87
N LYS A 3 19.60 -20.25 17.94
CA LYS A 3 19.23 -20.23 16.52
C LYS A 3 17.77 -20.69 16.41
N ASN A 4 16.88 -19.79 15.98
CA ASN A 4 15.51 -20.15 15.63
C ASN A 4 15.51 -20.88 14.27
N ASN A 5 15.07 -22.12 14.32
CA ASN A 5 14.93 -23.04 13.19
C ASN A 5 13.66 -22.69 12.41
N PRO A 6 13.70 -22.45 11.08
CA PRO A 6 12.52 -22.04 10.29
C PRO A 6 11.52 -23.18 9.98
N ASN A 7 11.63 -24.34 10.62
CA ASN A 7 10.83 -25.53 10.29
C ASN A 7 9.61 -25.78 11.21
N GLN A 8 9.14 -24.82 12.01
CA GLN A 8 8.04 -25.07 12.96
C GLN A 8 6.62 -24.70 12.48
N ASN A 9 6.39 -24.43 11.22
CA ASN A 9 5.03 -24.15 10.71
C ASN A 9 4.44 -25.30 9.88
N LYS A 10 4.69 -26.55 10.25
CA LYS A 10 4.11 -27.72 9.55
C LYS A 10 2.91 -28.39 10.24
N ASN A 11 2.33 -27.82 11.26
CA ASN A 11 1.28 -28.51 12.04
C ASN A 11 -0.02 -27.71 12.24
N PHE A 12 -0.55 -27.07 11.19
CA PHE A 12 -1.94 -26.64 11.22
C PHE A 12 -2.67 -27.19 9.99
N LEU A 13 -3.22 -28.35 10.12
CA LEU A 13 -4.38 -28.95 9.44
C LEU A 13 -4.38 -30.48 9.68
N LYS A 14 -4.54 -30.90 10.92
CA LYS A 14 -5.12 -32.18 11.26
C LYS A 14 -6.42 -31.90 12.00
N ASN A 15 -7.52 -31.86 11.27
CA ASN A 15 -8.84 -32.15 11.81
C ASN A 15 -9.35 -33.38 11.09
N ASP A 16 -9.10 -34.53 11.70
CA ASP A 16 -9.71 -35.79 11.36
C ASP A 16 -11.14 -35.79 11.89
N ASN A 17 -12.11 -35.38 11.07
CA ASN A 17 -13.51 -35.70 11.24
C ASN A 17 -14.24 -35.54 9.90
N CYS A 18 -14.00 -36.49 9.01
CA CYS A 18 -14.81 -36.69 7.81
C CYS A 18 -15.31 -38.15 7.84
N ASN A 19 -16.29 -38.45 8.72
CA ASN A 19 -16.89 -39.75 8.84
C ASN A 19 -18.31 -39.79 8.24
N LEU A 20 -18.55 -39.18 7.09
CA LEU A 20 -19.89 -39.23 6.48
C LEU A 20 -19.94 -39.53 4.97
N PHE A 21 -18.83 -39.65 4.27
CA PHE A 21 -18.83 -40.14 2.89
C PHE A 21 -17.51 -40.87 2.58
N ASN A 22 -17.60 -42.17 2.38
CA ASN A 22 -16.48 -43.05 2.00
C ASN A 22 -16.07 -42.83 0.55
N ASP A 23 -15.61 -41.66 0.14
CA ASP A 23 -14.87 -41.43 -1.12
C ASP A 23 -14.40 -39.98 -1.23
N CYS A 24 -13.55 -39.55 -0.31
CA CYS A 24 -12.77 -38.31 -0.51
C CYS A 24 -11.28 -38.66 -0.67
N SER A 25 -10.89 -39.21 -1.80
CA SER A 25 -9.52 -39.23 -2.24
C SER A 25 -9.11 -37.79 -2.66
N PHE A 26 -8.84 -36.95 -1.68
CA PHE A 26 -8.14 -35.69 -1.95
C PHE A 26 -6.71 -36.01 -2.36
N THR A 27 -6.45 -36.12 -3.66
CA THR A 27 -5.11 -36.01 -4.18
C THR A 27 -4.59 -34.64 -3.73
N ARG A 28 -3.65 -34.63 -2.78
CA ARG A 28 -2.90 -33.40 -2.42
C ARG A 28 -2.31 -32.87 -3.72
N LYS A 29 -2.94 -31.87 -4.34
CA LYS A 29 -2.27 -31.07 -5.37
C LYS A 29 -0.96 -30.62 -4.76
N LYS A 30 0.17 -30.92 -5.40
CA LYS A 30 1.47 -30.32 -5.06
C LYS A 30 1.22 -28.84 -4.93
N ILE A 31 1.36 -28.32 -3.71
CA ILE A 31 1.38 -26.88 -3.48
C ILE A 31 2.65 -26.42 -4.21
N ASN A 32 2.49 -25.77 -5.34
CA ASN A 32 3.60 -25.10 -6.02
C ASN A 32 4.10 -24.04 -5.03
N THR A 33 5.18 -24.35 -4.34
CA THR A 33 5.87 -23.37 -3.51
C THR A 33 6.41 -22.31 -4.43
N VAL A 34 5.97 -21.07 -4.26
CA VAL A 34 6.57 -19.93 -4.97
C VAL A 34 8.02 -19.84 -4.50
N ASN A 35 8.97 -20.01 -5.43
CA ASN A 35 10.37 -19.88 -5.09
C ASN A 35 10.70 -18.39 -4.90
N ILE A 36 11.38 -18.10 -3.78
CA ILE A 36 11.89 -16.76 -3.52
C ILE A 36 13.02 -16.44 -4.51
N SER A 37 12.97 -15.25 -5.11
CA SER A 37 14.03 -14.78 -6.00
C SER A 37 15.07 -13.95 -5.24
N ALA A 38 16.26 -13.77 -5.84
CA ALA A 38 17.29 -12.90 -5.27
C ALA A 38 16.84 -11.43 -5.14
N ALA A 39 15.90 -10.99 -5.98
CA ALA A 39 15.24 -9.70 -5.86
C ALA A 39 14.36 -9.64 -4.62
N ASP A 40 13.57 -10.68 -4.37
CA ASP A 40 12.66 -10.73 -3.22
C ASP A 40 13.43 -10.82 -1.91
N GLU A 41 14.50 -11.62 -1.85
CA GLU A 41 15.41 -11.69 -0.69
C GLU A 41 15.99 -10.31 -0.38
N PHE A 42 16.51 -9.62 -1.40
CA PHE A 42 17.06 -8.28 -1.24
C PHE A 42 16.03 -7.28 -0.71
N ILE A 43 14.79 -7.33 -1.21
CA ILE A 43 13.73 -6.46 -0.73
C ILE A 43 13.38 -6.78 0.73
N LEU A 44 13.24 -8.06 1.10
CA LEU A 44 12.92 -8.47 2.47
C LEU A 44 13.98 -8.02 3.48
N GLU A 45 15.27 -8.13 3.13
CA GLU A 45 16.36 -7.67 3.97
C GLU A 45 16.39 -6.15 4.19
N ASN A 46 15.87 -5.36 3.24
CA ASN A 46 15.98 -3.90 3.22
C ASN A 46 14.66 -3.15 3.49
N ASN A 47 13.53 -3.86 3.55
CA ASN A 47 12.20 -3.24 3.65
C ASN A 47 11.64 -3.25 5.09
N ASN A 48 12.38 -2.68 6.04
CA ASN A 48 11.97 -2.61 7.45
C ASN A 48 10.67 -1.78 7.67
N GLN A 49 10.31 -0.89 6.73
CA GLN A 49 9.14 -0.04 6.80
C GLN A 49 7.91 -0.62 6.09
N ARG A 50 7.98 -1.86 5.60
CA ARG A 50 6.90 -2.52 4.84
C ARG A 50 6.35 -1.69 3.68
N LYS A 51 7.25 -1.00 2.96
CA LYS A 51 6.88 -0.27 1.75
C LYS A 51 6.39 -1.23 0.68
N ARG A 52 5.46 -0.77 -0.15
CA ARG A 52 4.92 -1.60 -1.22
C ARG A 52 5.91 -1.79 -2.36
N VAL A 53 5.75 -2.92 -3.05
CA VAL A 53 6.56 -3.31 -4.19
C VAL A 53 5.73 -3.21 -5.47
N LEU A 54 6.29 -2.56 -6.48
CA LEU A 54 5.74 -2.53 -7.84
C LEU A 54 6.57 -3.47 -8.72
N ASN A 55 5.98 -4.58 -9.15
CA ASN A 55 6.58 -5.46 -10.15
C ASN A 55 6.22 -4.97 -11.56
N LEU A 56 7.22 -4.57 -12.34
CA LEU A 56 7.00 -4.02 -13.69
C LEU A 56 6.72 -5.09 -14.74
N GLN A 57 7.17 -6.33 -14.55
CA GLN A 57 7.04 -7.37 -15.57
C GLN A 57 5.59 -7.78 -15.77
N ASN A 58 4.86 -8.01 -14.70
CA ASN A 58 3.49 -8.53 -14.75
C ASN A 58 2.60 -7.96 -13.65
N THR A 59 2.59 -6.64 -13.51
CA THR A 59 2.06 -5.88 -12.36
C THR A 59 0.68 -6.33 -11.88
N PHE A 60 -0.27 -6.57 -12.80
CA PHE A 60 -1.68 -6.78 -12.42
C PHE A 60 -2.19 -8.21 -12.70
N ASN A 61 -1.33 -9.10 -13.25
CA ASN A 61 -1.71 -10.44 -13.70
C ASN A 61 -0.92 -11.55 -13.01
N GLU A 62 -0.25 -11.26 -11.88
CA GLU A 62 0.52 -12.23 -11.12
C GLU A 62 0.22 -12.10 -9.61
N ALA A 63 0.49 -13.14 -8.85
CA ALA A 63 0.30 -13.17 -7.40
C ALA A 63 1.61 -13.37 -6.61
N ASN A 64 2.72 -13.67 -7.30
CA ASN A 64 4.00 -14.03 -6.67
C ASN A 64 4.56 -12.90 -5.81
N THR A 65 4.48 -11.65 -6.28
CA THR A 65 4.92 -10.47 -5.53
C THR A 65 4.17 -10.35 -4.20
N SER A 66 2.86 -10.62 -4.18
CA SER A 66 2.03 -10.56 -2.97
C SER A 66 2.33 -11.68 -1.98
N TYR A 67 3.06 -12.72 -2.39
CA TYR A 67 3.43 -13.82 -1.52
C TYR A 67 4.48 -13.40 -0.49
N TYR A 68 5.39 -12.53 -0.88
CA TYR A 68 6.50 -12.06 -0.03
C TYR A 68 6.37 -10.60 0.40
N HIS A 69 5.62 -9.78 -0.36
CA HIS A 69 5.59 -8.32 -0.20
C HIS A 69 4.17 -7.76 -0.22
N SER A 70 4.01 -6.57 0.35
CA SER A 70 2.84 -5.73 0.09
C SER A 70 2.93 -5.23 -1.36
N SER A 71 2.11 -5.76 -2.27
CA SER A 71 2.15 -5.45 -3.70
C SER A 71 1.25 -4.26 -4.07
N ILE A 72 1.68 -3.44 -5.02
CA ILE A 72 0.83 -2.44 -5.69
C ILE A 72 -0.14 -3.12 -6.65
N GLY A 73 0.29 -4.22 -7.26
CA GLY A 73 -0.46 -4.98 -8.25
C GLY A 73 -1.10 -6.24 -7.69
N GLY A 74 -1.09 -7.25 -8.53
CA GLY A 74 -1.58 -8.59 -8.23
C GLY A 74 -2.87 -8.95 -8.99
N TYR A 75 -3.01 -10.24 -9.27
CA TYR A 75 -4.23 -10.79 -9.82
C TYR A 75 -5.23 -11.05 -8.67
N HIS A 76 -6.38 -10.38 -8.70
CA HIS A 76 -7.46 -10.59 -7.74
C HIS A 76 -8.82 -10.34 -8.38
N GLY A 77 -9.72 -11.33 -8.30
CA GLY A 77 -11.06 -11.24 -8.90
C GLY A 77 -12.03 -10.26 -8.18
N ALA A 78 -11.71 -9.87 -6.94
CA ALA A 78 -12.56 -9.00 -6.11
C ALA A 78 -11.82 -7.72 -5.70
N LYS A 79 -11.21 -7.01 -6.67
CA LYS A 79 -10.60 -5.71 -6.41
C LYS A 79 -11.66 -4.68 -6.02
N LEU A 80 -11.31 -3.78 -5.11
CA LEU A 80 -12.12 -2.60 -4.82
C LEU A 80 -12.27 -1.78 -6.10
N ARG A 81 -13.49 -1.40 -6.46
CA ARG A 81 -13.78 -0.66 -7.70
C ARG A 81 -12.92 0.61 -7.81
N ARG A 82 -12.83 1.41 -6.75
CA ARG A 82 -12.00 2.62 -6.75
C ARG A 82 -10.51 2.34 -6.97
N TYR A 83 -10.00 1.23 -6.47
CA TYR A 83 -8.61 0.85 -6.73
C TYR A 83 -8.41 0.44 -8.20
N GLN A 84 -9.39 -0.24 -8.80
CA GLN A 84 -9.37 -0.56 -10.22
C GLN A 84 -9.41 0.71 -11.08
N ASP A 85 -10.28 1.66 -10.73
CA ASP A 85 -10.34 2.97 -11.41
C ASP A 85 -9.00 3.71 -11.31
N LEU A 86 -8.33 3.64 -10.15
CA LEU A 86 -7.00 4.23 -9.95
C LEU A 86 -5.94 3.56 -10.83
N ILE A 87 -5.98 2.22 -10.96
CA ILE A 87 -5.09 1.46 -11.85
C ILE A 87 -5.27 1.94 -13.30
N GLU A 88 -6.50 1.97 -13.78
CA GLU A 88 -6.83 2.28 -15.18
C GLU A 88 -6.51 3.72 -15.55
N ASN A 89 -6.80 4.67 -14.66
CA ASN A 89 -6.70 6.10 -14.97
C ASN A 89 -5.35 6.73 -14.63
N ILE A 90 -4.59 6.18 -13.65
CA ILE A 90 -3.37 6.83 -13.17
C ILE A 90 -2.19 5.87 -13.09
N ILE A 91 -2.30 4.74 -12.37
CA ILE A 91 -1.15 3.87 -12.08
C ILE A 91 -0.53 3.31 -13.36
N THR A 92 -1.36 2.94 -14.36
CA THR A 92 -0.88 2.44 -15.66
C THR A 92 0.00 3.49 -16.36
N ASN A 93 -0.37 4.76 -16.30
CA ASN A 93 0.40 5.85 -16.88
C ASN A 93 1.71 6.09 -16.10
N GLU A 94 1.65 6.10 -14.76
CA GLU A 94 2.85 6.24 -13.92
C GLU A 94 3.82 5.06 -14.13
N ARG A 95 3.30 3.83 -14.30
CA ARG A 95 4.11 2.66 -14.67
C ARG A 95 4.82 2.86 -16.01
N SER A 96 4.13 3.39 -17.02
CA SER A 96 4.73 3.69 -18.33
C SER A 96 5.83 4.76 -18.22
N LYS A 97 5.62 5.78 -17.39
CA LYS A 97 6.67 6.78 -17.07
C LYS A 97 7.90 6.14 -16.45
N ILE A 98 7.74 5.21 -15.50
CA ILE A 98 8.87 4.47 -14.90
C ILE A 98 9.67 3.76 -15.98
N ILE A 99 9.01 3.02 -16.88
CA ILE A 99 9.68 2.28 -17.95
C ILE A 99 10.50 3.24 -18.84
N SER A 100 9.90 4.35 -19.25
CA SER A 100 10.59 5.36 -20.06
C SER A 100 11.77 6.00 -19.32
N LYS A 101 11.61 6.30 -18.03
CA LYS A 101 12.72 6.83 -17.21
C LYS A 101 13.87 5.84 -17.11
N LEU A 102 13.58 4.56 -16.88
CA LEU A 102 14.62 3.52 -16.79
C LEU A 102 15.37 3.31 -18.12
N GLN A 103 14.69 3.41 -19.25
CA GLN A 103 15.31 3.38 -20.58
C GLN A 103 16.32 4.54 -20.78
N ASN A 104 16.07 5.67 -20.12
CA ASN A 104 16.93 6.86 -20.16
C ASN A 104 17.89 6.95 -18.96
N ASN A 105 18.10 5.85 -18.20
CA ASN A 105 18.90 5.81 -16.98
C ASN A 105 18.51 6.87 -15.93
N ASN A 106 17.25 7.28 -15.91
CA ASN A 106 16.71 8.23 -14.96
C ASN A 106 15.95 7.49 -13.85
N ILE A 107 16.36 7.68 -12.60
CA ILE A 107 15.74 7.09 -11.40
C ILE A 107 15.05 8.15 -10.52
N ASP A 108 14.79 9.33 -11.04
CA ASP A 108 13.98 10.33 -10.36
C ASP A 108 12.49 9.99 -10.51
N PHE A 109 11.88 9.55 -9.41
CA PHE A 109 10.48 9.16 -9.32
C PHE A 109 9.64 10.18 -8.53
N SER A 110 10.11 11.40 -8.39
CA SER A 110 9.44 12.48 -7.63
C SER A 110 8.06 12.85 -8.19
N ASP A 111 7.84 12.65 -9.50
CA ASP A 111 6.61 12.95 -10.23
C ASP A 111 5.58 11.80 -10.26
N LEU A 112 5.87 10.69 -9.61
CA LEU A 112 4.96 9.55 -9.49
C LEU A 112 4.05 9.71 -8.27
N ASN A 113 3.22 10.75 -8.28
CA ASN A 113 2.47 11.18 -7.11
C ASN A 113 1.58 10.10 -6.52
N THR A 114 0.91 9.30 -7.36
CA THR A 114 0.01 8.23 -6.89
C THR A 114 0.78 7.03 -6.36
N LEU A 115 1.82 6.58 -7.03
CA LEU A 115 2.66 5.50 -6.53
C LEU A 115 3.41 5.90 -5.25
N ASN A 116 3.84 7.16 -5.15
CA ASN A 116 4.49 7.69 -3.94
C ASN A 116 3.51 7.76 -2.76
N MET A 117 2.26 8.16 -2.98
CA MET A 117 1.19 8.18 -1.98
C MET A 117 0.82 6.75 -1.52
N LEU A 118 0.85 5.78 -2.42
CA LEU A 118 0.65 4.36 -2.11
C LEU A 118 1.87 3.72 -1.43
N ASN A 119 2.87 4.52 -1.04
CA ASN A 119 4.10 4.07 -0.37
C ASN A 119 4.88 3.02 -1.18
N THR A 120 4.96 3.18 -2.50
CA THR A 120 5.77 2.32 -3.36
C THR A 120 7.25 2.59 -3.10
N GLY A 121 7.89 1.73 -2.34
CA GLY A 121 9.31 1.88 -1.94
C GLY A 121 10.28 1.11 -2.80
N TYR A 122 9.80 0.11 -3.54
CA TYR A 122 10.64 -0.73 -4.38
C TYR A 122 9.96 -0.97 -5.72
N ILE A 123 10.77 -0.89 -6.78
CA ILE A 123 10.38 -1.19 -8.16
C ILE A 123 11.21 -2.37 -8.59
N LYS A 124 10.54 -3.51 -8.90
CA LYS A 124 11.15 -4.76 -9.33
C LYS A 124 10.91 -4.93 -10.84
N PHE A 125 11.97 -5.09 -11.62
CA PHE A 125 11.86 -5.29 -13.07
C PHE A 125 12.47 -6.60 -13.58
N ASN A 126 13.15 -7.37 -12.71
CA ASN A 126 13.51 -8.78 -12.94
C ASN A 126 13.78 -9.49 -11.59
N GLU A 127 14.10 -10.77 -11.64
CA GLU A 127 14.28 -11.62 -10.46
C GLU A 127 15.68 -11.53 -9.83
N SER A 128 16.61 -10.74 -10.38
CA SER A 128 17.94 -10.56 -9.81
C SER A 128 17.99 -9.40 -8.81
N LYS A 129 18.92 -9.40 -7.90
CA LYS A 129 19.17 -8.27 -6.97
C LYS A 129 19.36 -6.94 -7.69
N LYS A 130 20.03 -6.94 -8.85
CA LYS A 130 20.21 -5.75 -9.70
C LYS A 130 18.92 -5.29 -10.38
N GLY A 131 17.89 -6.13 -10.40
CA GLY A 131 16.57 -5.81 -10.92
C GLY A 131 15.67 -5.07 -9.94
N VAL A 132 16.20 -4.59 -8.83
CA VAL A 132 15.45 -3.85 -7.82
C VAL A 132 15.97 -2.41 -7.71
N ILE A 133 15.07 -1.45 -7.81
CA ILE A 133 15.35 -0.04 -7.60
C ILE A 133 14.57 0.44 -6.38
N LYS A 134 15.27 1.11 -5.47
CA LYS A 134 14.64 1.76 -4.31
C LYS A 134 14.06 3.09 -4.72
N ASN A 135 12.78 3.30 -4.42
CA ASN A 135 12.14 4.60 -4.57
C ASN A 135 12.24 5.40 -3.26
N ASN A 136 13.05 6.44 -3.27
CA ASN A 136 13.25 7.32 -2.12
C ASN A 136 12.18 8.42 -2.01
N PHE A 137 11.29 8.55 -2.99
CA PHE A 137 10.23 9.57 -3.05
C PHE A 137 8.91 9.12 -2.45
N SER A 138 8.77 7.84 -2.05
CA SER A 138 7.55 7.36 -1.38
C SER A 138 7.21 8.21 -0.16
N ASN A 139 5.93 8.55 0.03
CA ASN A 139 5.47 9.44 1.09
C ASN A 139 5.58 8.81 2.50
N GLY A 140 5.77 7.49 2.58
CA GLY A 140 5.82 6.74 3.83
C GLY A 140 4.45 6.18 4.22
N ASN A 141 4.38 5.55 5.41
CA ASN A 141 3.15 4.94 5.90
C ASN A 141 2.12 5.98 6.38
N ALA A 142 2.60 7.14 6.86
CA ALA A 142 1.78 8.27 7.26
C ALA A 142 2.57 9.57 7.12
N TRP A 143 1.92 10.66 6.72
CA TRP A 143 2.54 11.98 6.57
C TRP A 143 1.56 13.11 6.81
N PHE A 144 2.08 14.30 7.15
CA PHE A 144 1.30 15.53 7.23
C PHE A 144 1.18 16.20 5.85
N ILE A 145 0.02 16.76 5.57
CA ILE A 145 -0.20 17.60 4.39
C ILE A 145 -0.36 19.08 4.78
N SER A 146 -0.12 19.98 3.82
CA SER A 146 -0.31 21.42 4.00
C SER A 146 -1.63 21.93 3.43
N LYS A 147 -2.22 21.23 2.45
CA LYS A 147 -3.44 21.66 1.77
C LYS A 147 -4.42 20.52 1.59
N LEU A 148 -5.70 20.79 1.86
CA LEU A 148 -6.80 19.88 1.60
C LEU A 148 -7.71 20.48 0.53
N ASN A 149 -7.74 19.86 -0.64
CA ASN A 149 -8.59 20.25 -1.75
C ASN A 149 -9.96 19.57 -1.60
N LYS A 150 -11.02 20.36 -1.67
CA LYS A 150 -12.41 19.89 -1.57
C LYS A 150 -12.99 19.73 -2.96
N VAL A 151 -13.65 18.61 -3.20
CA VAL A 151 -14.38 18.31 -4.45
C VAL A 151 -15.75 17.76 -4.13
N ASN A 152 -16.66 17.78 -5.10
CA ASN A 152 -18.05 17.38 -4.90
C ASN A 152 -18.42 16.06 -5.57
N SER A 153 -17.47 15.40 -6.21
CA SER A 153 -17.72 14.12 -6.88
C SER A 153 -16.47 13.25 -6.96
N PRO A 154 -16.66 11.92 -7.07
CA PRO A 154 -15.55 11.00 -7.31
C PRO A 154 -14.77 11.25 -8.60
N ILE A 155 -15.45 11.79 -9.63
CA ILE A 155 -14.80 12.09 -10.91
C ILE A 155 -13.85 13.28 -10.76
N GLU A 156 -14.29 14.34 -10.05
CA GLU A 156 -13.42 15.47 -9.74
C GLU A 156 -12.24 15.03 -8.87
N GLU A 157 -12.47 14.17 -7.87
CA GLU A 157 -11.43 13.62 -7.00
C GLU A 157 -10.35 12.90 -7.82
N LEU A 158 -10.77 12.00 -8.74
CA LEU A 158 -9.86 11.24 -9.59
C LEU A 158 -9.10 12.11 -10.59
N ASN A 159 -9.76 13.11 -11.16
CA ASN A 159 -9.13 14.02 -12.13
C ASN A 159 -8.11 14.95 -11.45
N LEU A 160 -8.44 15.49 -10.29
CA LEU A 160 -7.54 16.36 -9.55
C LEU A 160 -6.31 15.58 -9.04
N LEU A 161 -6.48 14.29 -8.67
CA LEU A 161 -5.39 13.45 -8.21
C LEU A 161 -4.27 13.27 -9.25
N LYS A 162 -4.58 13.41 -10.55
CA LYS A 162 -3.58 13.33 -11.63
C LYS A 162 -2.56 14.46 -11.59
N THR A 163 -2.88 15.57 -10.91
CA THR A 163 -2.12 16.83 -11.00
C THR A 163 -1.53 17.31 -9.68
N ILE A 164 -2.07 16.90 -8.54
CA ILE A 164 -1.58 17.37 -7.23
C ILE A 164 -0.30 16.69 -6.80
N ASN A 165 0.44 17.38 -5.94
CA ASN A 165 1.56 16.77 -5.21
C ASN A 165 1.04 16.11 -3.93
N THR A 166 0.83 14.80 -3.96
CA THR A 166 0.24 14.02 -2.85
C THR A 166 1.08 14.02 -1.57
N LYS A 167 2.34 14.44 -1.62
CA LYS A 167 3.17 14.64 -0.43
C LYS A 167 2.78 15.89 0.36
N ASN A 168 2.21 16.88 -0.31
CA ASN A 168 1.85 18.17 0.27
C ASN A 168 0.35 18.40 0.35
N GLU A 169 -0.40 17.74 -0.51
CA GLU A 169 -1.83 17.95 -0.69
C GLU A 169 -2.61 16.65 -0.61
N ALA A 170 -3.86 16.75 -0.18
CA ALA A 170 -4.84 15.69 -0.31
C ALA A 170 -6.15 16.23 -0.89
N ILE A 171 -7.01 15.33 -1.35
CA ILE A 171 -8.32 15.64 -1.91
C ILE A 171 -9.37 14.90 -1.09
N ILE A 172 -10.46 15.59 -0.76
CA ILE A 172 -11.61 15.01 -0.08
C ILE A 172 -12.91 15.28 -0.87
N ASP A 173 -13.69 14.24 -1.05
CA ASP A 173 -15.04 14.33 -1.62
C ASP A 173 -16.03 14.74 -0.52
N VAL A 174 -16.36 16.03 -0.45
CA VAL A 174 -17.27 16.59 0.56
C VAL A 174 -18.73 16.17 0.35
N SER A 175 -19.11 15.63 -0.81
CA SER A 175 -20.44 15.03 -0.99
C SER A 175 -20.63 13.79 -0.10
N LYS A 176 -19.55 13.15 0.33
CA LYS A 176 -19.54 11.97 1.21
C LYS A 176 -19.17 12.30 2.65
N PHE A 177 -18.32 13.29 2.87
CA PHE A 177 -17.76 13.66 4.17
C PHE A 177 -18.07 15.11 4.55
N GLY A 178 -19.14 15.70 4.00
CA GLY A 178 -19.49 17.10 4.19
C GLY A 178 -20.02 17.48 5.58
N ASN A 179 -20.27 16.50 6.44
CA ASN A 179 -20.77 16.74 7.81
C ASN A 179 -19.71 17.32 8.75
N LEU A 180 -18.44 17.35 8.33
CA LEU A 180 -17.33 17.86 9.12
C LEU A 180 -16.82 19.18 8.55
N SER A 181 -16.39 20.08 9.42
CA SER A 181 -15.70 21.29 9.01
C SER A 181 -14.24 21.02 8.75
N TYR A 182 -13.77 21.35 7.55
CA TYR A 182 -12.37 21.18 7.14
C TYR A 182 -11.74 22.53 6.84
N ASN A 183 -10.51 22.72 7.32
CA ASN A 183 -9.68 23.83 6.87
C ASN A 183 -9.13 23.52 5.47
N ASP A 184 -8.83 24.55 4.69
CA ASP A 184 -8.16 24.37 3.39
C ASP A 184 -6.65 24.17 3.57
N THR A 185 -6.10 24.71 4.67
CA THR A 185 -4.68 24.63 4.99
C THR A 185 -4.41 24.06 6.37
N TYR A 186 -3.31 23.34 6.51
CA TYR A 186 -2.87 22.68 7.74
C TYR A 186 -1.39 22.87 7.94
N SER A 187 -0.93 22.74 9.18
CA SER A 187 0.48 22.74 9.49
C SER A 187 1.11 21.38 9.16
N LYS A 188 2.24 21.43 8.46
CA LYS A 188 3.13 20.26 8.26
C LYS A 188 4.24 20.18 9.32
N ASN A 189 4.31 21.15 10.21
CA ASN A 189 5.33 21.19 11.25
C ASN A 189 5.03 20.14 12.31
N GLY A 190 5.74 19.04 12.23
CA GLY A 190 5.57 17.93 13.15
C GLY A 190 6.37 16.71 12.75
N LYS A 191 6.43 15.74 13.64
CA LYS A 191 7.06 14.45 13.42
C LYS A 191 6.03 13.34 13.64
N ILE A 192 6.07 12.34 12.80
CA ILE A 192 5.33 11.09 12.97
C ILE A 192 6.35 9.98 13.24
N GLU A 193 6.15 9.25 14.30
CA GLU A 193 6.94 8.08 14.66
C GLU A 193 6.05 6.85 14.61
N ILE A 194 6.42 5.87 13.80
CA ILE A 194 5.73 4.59 13.74
C ILE A 194 6.27 3.71 14.86
N LEU A 195 5.45 3.43 15.85
CA LEU A 195 5.82 2.59 17.00
C LEU A 195 5.61 1.10 16.72
N GLU A 196 4.58 0.77 15.92
CA GLU A 196 4.24 -0.60 15.55
C GLU A 196 3.55 -0.60 14.18
N TYR A 197 3.91 -1.53 13.32
CA TYR A 197 3.24 -1.74 12.04
C TYR A 197 3.11 -3.23 11.75
N LEU A 198 1.90 -3.76 11.97
CA LEU A 198 1.50 -5.13 11.74
C LEU A 198 0.46 -5.17 10.60
N PRO A 199 0.16 -6.31 10.01
CA PRO A 199 -0.82 -6.43 8.92
C PRO A 199 -2.21 -5.86 9.25
N ASN A 200 -2.60 -5.90 10.52
CA ASN A 200 -3.92 -5.50 11.01
C ASN A 200 -3.86 -4.40 12.08
N LYS A 201 -2.69 -3.81 12.33
CA LYS A 201 -2.52 -2.81 13.38
C LYS A 201 -1.38 -1.85 13.05
N MET A 202 -1.65 -0.56 13.15
CA MET A 202 -0.65 0.48 13.11
C MET A 202 -0.75 1.33 14.40
N LYS A 203 0.37 1.50 15.10
CA LYS A 203 0.48 2.41 16.24
C LYS A 203 1.53 3.46 15.91
N LEU A 204 1.14 4.71 16.05
CA LEU A 204 2.03 5.83 15.78
C LEU A 204 1.94 6.86 16.89
N LYS A 205 2.97 7.69 17.00
CA LYS A 205 3.01 8.86 17.87
C LYS A 205 3.27 10.10 17.01
N THR A 206 2.52 11.15 17.27
CA THR A 206 2.66 12.43 16.59
C THR A 206 3.16 13.49 17.54
N TYR A 207 4.02 14.36 17.03
CA TYR A 207 4.55 15.50 17.73
C TYR A 207 4.27 16.73 16.86
N ASN A 208 3.28 17.52 17.24
CA ASN A 208 2.86 18.73 16.52
C ASN A 208 2.25 19.74 17.50
N ASN A 209 2.47 21.02 17.22
CA ASN A 209 2.02 22.13 18.07
C ASN A 209 0.81 22.88 17.48
N SER A 210 0.22 22.38 16.42
CA SER A 210 -0.90 23.00 15.70
C SER A 210 -1.81 21.97 15.06
N ILE A 211 -3.00 22.39 14.66
CA ILE A 211 -3.95 21.53 13.94
C ILE A 211 -3.30 21.06 12.64
N SER A 212 -3.25 19.73 12.49
CA SER A 212 -2.60 19.07 11.36
C SER A 212 -3.51 18.01 10.77
N PHE A 213 -3.33 17.72 9.49
CA PHE A 213 -4.04 16.66 8.80
C PHE A 213 -3.04 15.55 8.43
N ILE A 214 -3.34 14.32 8.84
CA ILE A 214 -2.48 13.15 8.58
C ILE A 214 -3.13 12.31 7.51
N VAL A 215 -2.35 11.95 6.50
CA VAL A 215 -2.74 10.97 5.47
C VAL A 215 -1.98 9.67 5.73
N PHE A 216 -2.69 8.55 5.59
CA PHE A 216 -2.13 7.21 5.67
C PHE A 216 -2.05 6.61 4.28
N SER A 217 -1.02 5.81 4.00
CA SER A 217 -0.90 5.11 2.71
C SER A 217 -1.81 3.88 2.59
N GLU A 218 -2.63 3.60 3.62
CA GLU A 218 -3.53 2.46 3.61
C GLU A 218 -4.77 2.74 2.75
N ILE A 219 -5.25 1.68 2.07
CA ILE A 219 -6.47 1.78 1.28
C ILE A 219 -7.68 1.88 2.22
N TYR A 220 -8.52 2.89 1.99
CA TYR A 220 -9.71 3.10 2.80
C TYR A 220 -10.68 1.93 2.72
N TYR A 221 -10.90 1.28 3.86
CA TYR A 221 -11.88 0.21 4.01
C TYR A 221 -12.66 0.40 5.31
N PRO A 222 -13.86 0.98 5.26
CA PRO A 222 -14.59 1.45 6.45
C PRO A 222 -14.99 0.33 7.42
N LYS A 223 -15.08 -0.92 6.94
CA LYS A 223 -15.39 -2.08 7.79
C LYS A 223 -14.15 -2.76 8.39
N GLY A 224 -12.95 -2.38 7.95
CA GLY A 224 -11.70 -3.03 8.37
C GLY A 224 -10.83 -2.15 9.26
N TRP A 225 -10.88 -0.83 9.11
CA TRP A 225 -10.07 0.09 9.89
C TRP A 225 -10.87 0.82 10.96
N ASN A 226 -10.33 0.86 12.16
CA ASN A 226 -10.83 1.67 13.27
C ASN A 226 -9.71 2.58 13.75
N LEU A 227 -10.00 3.85 13.99
CA LEU A 227 -9.06 4.83 14.50
C LEU A 227 -9.36 5.16 15.96
N SER A 228 -8.34 5.13 16.79
CA SER A 228 -8.41 5.64 18.16
C SER A 228 -7.28 6.65 18.39
N ILE A 229 -7.60 7.82 18.93
CA ILE A 229 -6.64 8.84 19.30
C ILE A 229 -6.75 9.03 20.83
N ASN A 230 -5.66 8.74 21.56
CA ASN A 230 -5.63 8.81 23.01
C ASN A 230 -6.77 8.03 23.68
N GLY A 231 -7.10 6.85 23.15
CA GLY A 231 -8.18 5.99 23.66
C GLY A 231 -9.59 6.33 23.16
N ASN A 232 -9.78 7.43 22.44
CA ASN A 232 -11.08 7.85 21.90
C ASN A 232 -11.21 7.47 20.43
N ASN A 233 -12.31 6.81 20.07
CA ASN A 233 -12.62 6.49 18.69
C ASN A 233 -12.84 7.74 17.86
N LYS A 234 -12.29 7.76 16.65
CA LYS A 234 -12.40 8.84 15.68
C LYS A 234 -12.79 8.28 14.31
N GLU A 235 -13.46 9.11 13.53
CA GLU A 235 -13.79 8.77 12.16
C GLU A 235 -12.55 8.80 11.27
N ILE A 236 -12.47 7.84 10.33
CA ILE A 236 -11.46 7.81 9.28
C ILE A 236 -12.09 8.35 8.01
N LEU A 237 -11.42 9.30 7.40
CA LEU A 237 -11.84 9.92 6.15
C LEU A 237 -11.12 9.29 4.97
N ARG A 238 -11.85 8.99 3.91
CA ARG A 238 -11.20 8.64 2.65
C ARG A 238 -10.74 9.92 1.96
N VAL A 239 -9.47 9.96 1.60
CA VAL A 239 -8.86 11.02 0.79
C VAL A 239 -8.13 10.43 -0.41
N ASN A 240 -7.86 11.24 -1.42
CA ASN A 240 -7.10 10.84 -2.61
C ASN A 240 -7.69 9.62 -3.34
N TYR A 241 -9.02 9.54 -3.35
CA TYR A 241 -9.81 8.55 -4.08
C TYR A 241 -9.88 7.14 -3.45
N VAL A 242 -8.89 6.66 -2.68
CA VAL A 242 -8.78 5.27 -2.17
C VAL A 242 -8.47 5.20 -0.69
#